data_9fabd68097928cdc499dd7e7f9da0594
#
_entry.id   9fabd68097928cdc499dd7e7f9da0594
#
_cell.length_a   1.000
_cell.length_b   1.000
_cell.length_c   1.000
_cell.angle_alpha   90.00
_cell.angle_beta   90.00
_cell.angle_gamma   90.00
#
_symmetry.space_group_name_H-M   'P 1'
#
loop_
_entity.id
_entity.type
_entity.pdbx_description
1 polymer ?
#
loop_
_entity_poly.entity_id
_entity_poly.type
_entity_poly.pdbx_seq_one_letter_code
_entity_poly.pdbx_strand_id
1 'polypeptide(L)'
;MSASIPIQISGCTEKNEHELEQKAIETEHWEIGKNVDEGLPQDRLNEKIKLTVGGIGLNESSIMGSINEFNATNEKYQIVTEDYADAAASLDQARTVMQTKAMAGDGPDIISFEGISPLKWIGAGMLYNMDGLVAEDPDINENDILIWNALHEYNGLYLMSPTFWTETLACSSETMQKYEGWTINDYLEIEKSLDSNQSMIYYMNPENFLVSIGGRYLQKALDLVDASCDFDNEEFISILESAVQAGCYEATYDPNETGQQKVIRGKLICFFSGLMTGQDVAFDREECGQTLSYIGWPTVDGSNGTDIRLTQAVGINKATKNIEGCWEFVKYLLKNPILIDNASGMPTYAPLVSEDLEMLNSGEPKFKTTEEDMEIVINLAKESEQLTYYDEEVMNIILNESSAFIQGNTSASETAKRIQSRVSLYMKEQYE
;
A
#
# COMPACT_ATOMS: atom_id res chain seq x y z
N MET A 1 17.59 -17.65 -7.02
CA MET A 1 17.77 -17.30 -5.60
C MET A 1 17.23 -15.89 -5.47
N SER A 2 15.97 -15.76 -5.15
CA SER A 2 15.29 -14.48 -4.95
C SER A 2 15.73 -13.93 -3.60
N ALA A 3 16.58 -12.93 -3.62
CA ALA A 3 16.86 -12.14 -2.44
C ALA A 3 15.74 -11.10 -2.30
N SER A 4 14.68 -11.47 -1.61
CA SER A 4 13.79 -10.50 -0.99
C SER A 4 14.65 -9.69 -0.04
N ILE A 5 14.87 -8.41 -0.35
CA ILE A 5 15.45 -7.47 0.61
C ILE A 5 14.31 -7.18 1.59
N PRO A 6 14.34 -7.68 2.82
CA PRO A 6 13.36 -7.26 3.81
C PRO A 6 13.72 -5.82 4.16
N ILE A 7 12.88 -4.88 3.80
CA ILE A 7 12.82 -3.63 4.55
C ILE A 7 12.41 -4.06 5.95
N GLN A 8 13.38 -4.26 6.84
CA GLN A 8 13.09 -4.50 8.24
C GLN A 8 12.40 -3.24 8.76
N ILE A 9 11.09 -3.30 8.85
CA ILE A 9 10.28 -2.39 9.65
C ILE A 9 10.72 -2.65 11.10
N SER A 10 11.70 -1.88 11.55
CA SER A 10 12.22 -1.95 12.90
C SER A 10 11.43 -0.99 13.76
N GLY A 11 10.54 -1.55 14.50
CA GLY A 11 10.04 -0.76 15.61
C GLY A 11 8.76 -1.22 16.24
N CYS A 12 8.59 -2.47 16.61
CA CYS A 12 7.68 -2.86 17.73
C CYS A 12 7.41 -4.37 17.82
N THR A 13 8.28 -5.29 17.43
CA THR A 13 7.83 -6.68 17.38
C THR A 13 8.55 -7.69 18.27
N GLU A 14 9.76 -7.49 18.73
CA GLU A 14 10.46 -8.60 19.43
C GLU A 14 10.20 -8.76 20.93
N LYS A 15 9.59 -7.78 21.61
CA LYS A 15 9.22 -7.94 23.03
C LYS A 15 7.75 -8.28 23.29
N ASN A 16 6.88 -8.04 22.32
CA ASN A 16 5.45 -8.31 22.47
C ASN A 16 5.01 -9.68 21.92
N GLU A 17 5.77 -10.29 21.02
CA GLU A 17 5.39 -11.60 20.46
C GLU A 17 5.32 -12.70 21.53
N HIS A 18 6.23 -12.71 22.51
CA HIS A 18 6.22 -13.71 23.58
C HIS A 18 5.11 -13.48 24.65
N GLU A 19 4.66 -12.24 24.85
CA GLU A 19 3.54 -11.96 25.75
C GLU A 19 2.18 -12.07 25.06
N LEU A 20 2.11 -11.81 23.78
CA LEU A 20 0.90 -11.98 22.96
C LEU A 20 0.63 -13.46 22.67
N GLU A 21 1.64 -14.27 22.43
CA GLU A 21 1.46 -15.74 22.31
C GLU A 21 0.94 -16.37 23.60
N GLN A 22 1.33 -15.87 24.78
CA GLN A 22 0.81 -16.39 26.05
C GLN A 22 -0.61 -15.90 26.39
N LYS A 23 -1.04 -14.75 25.90
CA LYS A 23 -2.42 -14.27 26.08
C LYS A 23 -3.40 -14.82 25.05
N ALA A 24 -2.95 -15.14 23.85
CA ALA A 24 -3.76 -15.80 22.82
C ALA A 24 -4.15 -17.25 23.15
N ILE A 25 -3.47 -17.88 24.14
CA ILE A 25 -3.74 -19.27 24.57
C ILE A 25 -4.90 -19.35 25.57
N GLU A 26 -5.35 -18.24 26.16
CA GLU A 26 -6.43 -18.21 27.16
C GLU A 26 -7.77 -17.62 26.69
N THR A 27 -7.87 -17.13 25.45
CA THR A 27 -9.15 -16.72 24.88
C THR A 27 -9.73 -17.84 24.02
N GLU A 28 -10.85 -18.34 24.44
CA GLU A 28 -11.76 -19.33 23.88
C GLU A 28 -11.50 -19.71 22.41
N HIS A 29 -11.31 -21.02 22.17
CA HIS A 29 -11.36 -21.67 20.87
C HIS A 29 -12.56 -21.16 20.06
N TRP A 30 -12.34 -20.23 19.17
CA TRP A 30 -13.18 -20.08 18.00
C TRP A 30 -12.81 -21.22 17.05
N GLU A 31 -13.66 -22.23 16.98
CA GLU A 31 -13.61 -23.23 15.93
C GLU A 31 -13.90 -22.54 14.60
N ILE A 32 -12.84 -21.99 13.98
CA ILE A 32 -12.85 -21.59 12.57
C ILE A 32 -12.87 -22.88 11.79
N GLY A 33 -14.00 -23.19 11.18
CA GLY A 33 -14.11 -24.35 10.31
C GLY A 33 -15.35 -25.20 10.48
N LYS A 34 -16.50 -24.59 10.70
CA LYS A 34 -17.77 -25.21 10.36
C LYS A 34 -18.54 -24.26 9.47
N ASN A 35 -18.81 -24.72 8.24
CA ASN A 35 -19.77 -24.10 7.34
C ASN A 35 -20.96 -23.57 8.15
N VAL A 36 -21.17 -22.26 8.14
CA VAL A 36 -22.33 -21.59 8.73
C VAL A 36 -23.55 -21.82 7.81
N ASP A 37 -23.75 -23.05 7.40
CA ASP A 37 -24.94 -23.48 6.66
C ASP A 37 -26.03 -24.02 7.59
N GLU A 38 -25.81 -23.99 8.92
CA GLU A 38 -26.77 -24.47 9.89
C GLU A 38 -27.63 -23.32 10.46
N GLY A 39 -28.57 -22.80 9.69
CA GLY A 39 -29.56 -21.89 10.26
C GLY A 39 -30.45 -21.10 9.32
N LEU A 40 -30.12 -20.97 8.06
CA LEU A 40 -31.02 -20.38 7.08
C LEU A 40 -31.84 -21.47 6.37
N PRO A 41 -33.14 -21.27 6.14
CA PRO A 41 -33.94 -22.21 5.36
C PRO A 41 -33.29 -22.41 3.99
N GLN A 42 -32.92 -23.65 3.67
CA GLN A 42 -32.27 -24.05 2.40
C GLN A 42 -33.03 -23.56 1.15
N ASP A 43 -34.32 -23.33 1.27
CA ASP A 43 -35.18 -22.83 0.20
C ASP A 43 -34.90 -21.38 -0.21
N ARG A 44 -34.35 -20.53 0.70
CA ARG A 44 -33.95 -19.14 0.36
C ARG A 44 -32.56 -19.05 -0.25
N LEU A 45 -31.65 -19.98 0.07
CA LEU A 45 -30.29 -20.03 -0.49
C LEU A 45 -30.27 -20.36 -1.99
N ASN A 46 -31.29 -21.04 -2.50
CA ASN A 46 -31.42 -21.41 -3.93
C ASN A 46 -31.92 -20.27 -4.82
N GLU A 47 -32.36 -19.14 -4.25
CA GLU A 47 -32.88 -17.98 -5.00
C GLU A 47 -31.86 -16.85 -5.15
N LYS A 48 -30.77 -16.83 -4.35
CA LYS A 48 -29.76 -15.77 -4.42
C LYS A 48 -28.85 -15.94 -5.66
N ILE A 49 -28.52 -14.80 -6.28
CA ILE A 49 -27.53 -14.76 -7.36
C ILE A 49 -26.14 -14.97 -6.75
N LYS A 50 -25.44 -15.99 -7.20
CA LYS A 50 -24.08 -16.29 -6.74
C LYS A 50 -23.07 -15.42 -7.47
N LEU A 51 -22.18 -14.82 -6.70
CA LEU A 51 -21.00 -14.08 -7.14
C LEU A 51 -19.76 -14.77 -6.59
N THR A 52 -18.68 -14.80 -7.35
CA THR A 52 -17.44 -15.43 -6.91
C THR A 52 -16.41 -14.37 -6.52
N VAL A 53 -15.79 -14.52 -5.34
CA VAL A 53 -14.59 -13.79 -4.94
C VAL A 53 -13.41 -14.73 -5.00
N GLY A 54 -12.43 -14.41 -5.82
CA GLY A 54 -11.20 -15.20 -5.97
C GLY A 54 -9.99 -14.49 -5.40
N GLY A 55 -9.07 -15.25 -4.81
CA GLY A 55 -7.83 -14.74 -4.25
C GLY A 55 -6.86 -15.85 -3.88
N ILE A 56 -5.81 -15.51 -3.15
CA ILE A 56 -4.79 -16.44 -2.68
C ILE A 56 -4.71 -16.34 -1.16
N GLY A 57 -4.96 -17.45 -0.47
CA GLY A 57 -5.03 -17.47 0.99
C GLY A 57 -6.29 -16.81 1.56
N LEU A 58 -7.39 -16.79 0.78
CA LEU A 58 -8.65 -16.17 1.18
C LEU A 58 -9.21 -16.72 2.50
N ASN A 59 -9.04 -18.01 2.75
CA ASN A 59 -9.57 -18.68 3.94
C ASN A 59 -8.97 -18.13 5.25
N GLU A 60 -7.80 -17.52 5.18
CA GLU A 60 -7.09 -16.90 6.31
C GLU A 60 -7.16 -15.36 6.26
N SER A 61 -7.80 -14.79 5.24
CA SER A 61 -7.91 -13.36 5.01
C SER A 61 -9.04 -12.74 5.83
N SER A 62 -8.83 -11.51 6.27
CA SER A 62 -9.83 -10.70 6.98
C SER A 62 -11.09 -10.42 6.16
N ILE A 63 -11.03 -10.47 4.82
CA ILE A 63 -12.19 -10.30 3.93
C ILE A 63 -13.27 -11.37 4.17
N MET A 64 -12.89 -12.54 4.71
CA MET A 64 -13.85 -13.62 5.02
C MET A 64 -14.91 -13.19 6.04
N GLY A 65 -14.55 -12.36 7.01
CA GLY A 65 -15.51 -11.79 7.97
C GLY A 65 -16.59 -10.97 7.25
N SER A 66 -16.16 -10.07 6.36
CA SER A 66 -17.07 -9.23 5.56
C SER A 66 -17.93 -10.07 4.59
N ILE A 67 -17.36 -11.10 3.98
CA ILE A 67 -18.12 -12.04 3.11
C ILE A 67 -19.20 -12.75 3.90
N ASN A 68 -18.89 -13.28 5.08
CA ASN A 68 -19.86 -13.98 5.91
C ASN A 68 -21.02 -13.07 6.34
N GLU A 69 -20.71 -11.85 6.74
CA GLU A 69 -21.71 -10.87 7.15
C GLU A 69 -22.58 -10.40 5.98
N PHE A 70 -21.97 -10.13 4.81
CA PHE A 70 -22.70 -9.83 3.59
C PHE A 70 -23.65 -10.97 3.23
N ASN A 71 -23.18 -12.21 3.25
CA ASN A 71 -24.01 -13.39 2.94
C ASN A 71 -25.19 -13.57 3.92
N ALA A 72 -25.00 -13.19 5.19
CA ALA A 72 -26.04 -13.25 6.21
C ALA A 72 -27.10 -12.16 6.03
N THR A 73 -26.73 -10.98 5.57
CA THR A 73 -27.58 -9.78 5.53
C THR A 73 -28.16 -9.47 4.16
N ASN A 74 -27.44 -9.76 3.07
CA ASN A 74 -27.90 -9.48 1.70
C ASN A 74 -28.94 -10.49 1.23
N GLU A 75 -30.08 -10.02 0.75
CA GLU A 75 -31.19 -10.87 0.32
C GLU A 75 -31.08 -11.32 -1.16
N LYS A 76 -30.37 -10.57 -2.01
CA LYS A 76 -30.31 -10.76 -3.45
C LYS A 76 -29.08 -11.54 -3.91
N TYR A 77 -27.93 -11.30 -3.28
CA TYR A 77 -26.64 -11.87 -3.68
C TYR A 77 -26.03 -12.74 -2.59
N GLN A 78 -25.21 -13.71 -3.02
CA GLN A 78 -24.40 -14.56 -2.16
C GLN A 78 -23.00 -14.66 -2.72
N ILE A 79 -21.97 -14.35 -1.91
CA ILE A 79 -20.59 -14.55 -2.28
C ILE A 79 -20.18 -16.01 -2.04
N VAL A 80 -19.52 -16.59 -3.04
CA VAL A 80 -18.84 -17.88 -2.97
C VAL A 80 -17.34 -17.61 -3.18
N THR A 81 -16.49 -18.19 -2.36
CA THR A 81 -15.03 -17.98 -2.43
C THR A 81 -14.34 -19.03 -3.29
N GLU A 82 -13.32 -18.61 -4.04
CA GLU A 82 -12.39 -19.47 -4.75
C GLU A 82 -10.96 -19.17 -4.27
N ASP A 83 -10.43 -20.03 -3.38
CA ASP A 83 -9.05 -19.90 -2.93
C ASP A 83 -8.12 -20.69 -3.87
N TYR A 84 -7.30 -19.96 -4.62
CA TYR A 84 -6.38 -20.54 -5.59
C TYR A 84 -5.13 -21.16 -4.96
N ALA A 85 -4.85 -20.88 -3.67
CA ALA A 85 -3.73 -21.49 -2.94
C ALA A 85 -4.02 -22.99 -2.66
N ASP A 86 -5.28 -23.36 -2.45
CA ASP A 86 -5.67 -24.73 -2.02
C ASP A 86 -5.27 -25.83 -3.02
N ALA A 87 -5.25 -25.51 -4.30
CA ALA A 87 -4.98 -26.49 -5.38
C ALA A 87 -3.61 -26.31 -6.05
N ALA A 88 -2.82 -25.33 -5.64
CA ALA A 88 -1.56 -24.96 -6.28
C ALA A 88 -0.34 -25.51 -5.50
N ALA A 89 0.72 -25.88 -6.22
CA ALA A 89 1.99 -26.32 -5.62
C ALA A 89 2.85 -25.16 -5.10
N SER A 90 2.55 -23.91 -5.51
CA SER A 90 3.21 -22.68 -5.07
C SER A 90 2.32 -21.47 -5.27
N LEU A 91 2.62 -20.36 -4.56
CA LEU A 91 1.90 -19.09 -4.74
C LEU A 91 1.99 -18.56 -6.17
N ASP A 92 3.12 -18.71 -6.85
CA ASP A 92 3.29 -18.29 -8.24
C ASP A 92 2.42 -19.10 -9.20
N GLN A 93 2.27 -20.40 -8.94
CA GLN A 93 1.35 -21.23 -9.68
C GLN A 93 -0.11 -20.80 -9.44
N ALA A 94 -0.48 -20.50 -8.19
CA ALA A 94 -1.81 -20.01 -7.85
C ALA A 94 -2.14 -18.72 -8.61
N ARG A 95 -1.21 -17.73 -8.59
CA ARG A 95 -1.33 -16.47 -9.33
C ARG A 95 -1.54 -16.72 -10.84
N THR A 96 -0.71 -17.57 -11.42
CA THR A 96 -0.76 -17.92 -12.85
C THR A 96 -2.09 -18.57 -13.23
N VAL A 97 -2.58 -19.52 -12.43
CA VAL A 97 -3.85 -20.19 -12.68
C VAL A 97 -5.01 -19.22 -12.58
N MET A 98 -5.07 -18.40 -11.55
CA MET A 98 -6.12 -17.40 -11.37
C MET A 98 -6.17 -16.42 -12.54
N GLN A 99 -5.01 -15.86 -12.93
CA GLN A 99 -4.90 -14.93 -14.05
C GLN A 99 -5.31 -15.60 -15.38
N THR A 100 -4.86 -16.81 -15.64
CA THR A 100 -5.22 -17.57 -16.86
C THR A 100 -6.72 -17.81 -16.96
N LYS A 101 -7.37 -18.20 -15.86
CA LYS A 101 -8.84 -18.37 -15.83
C LYS A 101 -9.57 -17.05 -16.08
N ALA A 102 -9.10 -15.94 -15.48
CA ALA A 102 -9.69 -14.63 -15.68
C ALA A 102 -9.58 -14.18 -17.15
N MET A 103 -8.41 -14.38 -17.78
CA MET A 103 -8.21 -14.11 -19.22
C MET A 103 -9.10 -14.96 -20.12
N ALA A 104 -9.38 -16.21 -19.73
CA ALA A 104 -10.29 -17.10 -20.45
C ALA A 104 -11.78 -16.74 -20.26
N GLY A 105 -12.11 -15.79 -19.36
CA GLY A 105 -13.49 -15.44 -19.01
C GLY A 105 -14.17 -16.40 -18.02
N ASP A 106 -13.39 -17.34 -17.45
CA ASP A 106 -13.84 -18.33 -16.45
C ASP A 106 -13.29 -18.01 -15.04
N GLY A 107 -12.78 -16.80 -14.84
CA GLY A 107 -12.28 -16.33 -13.56
C GLY A 107 -13.38 -15.82 -12.62
N PRO A 108 -13.01 -15.50 -11.36
CA PRO A 108 -13.95 -14.99 -10.38
C PRO A 108 -14.53 -13.64 -10.80
N ASP A 109 -15.71 -13.30 -10.30
CA ASP A 109 -16.38 -12.01 -10.56
C ASP A 109 -15.64 -10.85 -9.90
N ILE A 110 -15.08 -11.08 -8.71
CA ILE A 110 -14.31 -10.13 -7.93
C ILE A 110 -12.97 -10.77 -7.58
N ILE A 111 -11.89 -10.00 -7.71
CA ILE A 111 -10.53 -10.42 -7.36
C ILE A 111 -10.12 -9.72 -6.06
N SER A 112 -9.66 -10.49 -5.08
CA SER A 112 -8.95 -9.98 -3.91
C SER A 112 -7.46 -9.88 -4.24
N PHE A 113 -6.90 -8.69 -4.05
CA PHE A 113 -5.47 -8.39 -4.30
C PHE A 113 -4.63 -8.45 -3.03
N GLU A 114 -5.12 -9.05 -1.96
CA GLU A 114 -4.29 -9.28 -0.77
C GLU A 114 -3.12 -10.20 -1.12
N GLY A 115 -1.88 -9.70 -0.96
CA GLY A 115 -0.66 -10.41 -1.34
C GLY A 115 -0.43 -10.60 -2.85
N ILE A 116 -1.17 -9.89 -3.70
CA ILE A 116 -1.06 -9.95 -5.16
C ILE A 116 -0.95 -8.53 -5.71
N SER A 117 0.01 -8.28 -6.62
CA SER A 117 0.08 -7.02 -7.35
C SER A 117 -1.05 -6.92 -8.39
N PRO A 118 -1.81 -5.82 -8.43
CA PRO A 118 -2.87 -5.62 -9.42
C PRO A 118 -2.34 -5.18 -10.79
N LEU A 119 -1.08 -4.79 -10.92
CA LEU A 119 -0.54 -4.10 -12.09
C LEU A 119 -0.76 -4.87 -13.40
N LYS A 120 -0.49 -6.18 -13.39
CA LYS A 120 -0.73 -7.04 -14.58
C LYS A 120 -2.21 -7.14 -14.96
N TRP A 121 -3.10 -7.05 -13.98
CA TRP A 121 -4.54 -7.09 -14.20
C TRP A 121 -5.05 -5.79 -14.81
N ILE A 122 -4.51 -4.66 -14.33
CA ILE A 122 -4.82 -3.32 -14.85
C ILE A 122 -4.28 -3.18 -16.27
N GLY A 123 -3.00 -3.46 -16.49
CA GLY A 123 -2.35 -3.33 -17.79
C GLY A 123 -2.96 -4.23 -18.87
N ALA A 124 -3.30 -5.47 -18.52
CA ALA A 124 -4.01 -6.38 -19.43
C ALA A 124 -5.51 -6.03 -19.63
N GLY A 125 -6.00 -4.93 -19.00
CA GLY A 125 -7.39 -4.50 -19.12
C GLY A 125 -8.41 -5.51 -18.61
N MET A 126 -8.06 -6.33 -17.62
CA MET A 126 -8.90 -7.36 -17.03
C MET A 126 -9.83 -6.85 -15.93
N LEU A 127 -9.60 -5.66 -15.40
CA LEU A 127 -10.43 -5.05 -14.38
C LEU A 127 -11.45 -4.08 -14.99
N TYR A 128 -12.61 -4.03 -14.37
CA TYR A 128 -13.67 -3.08 -14.70
C TYR A 128 -13.36 -1.72 -14.10
N ASN A 129 -13.48 -0.65 -14.89
CA ASN A 129 -13.36 0.72 -14.38
C ASN A 129 -14.64 1.11 -13.64
N MET A 130 -14.55 1.33 -12.33
CA MET A 130 -15.67 1.60 -11.44
C MET A 130 -16.08 3.08 -11.37
N ASP A 131 -15.43 3.99 -12.12
CA ASP A 131 -15.77 5.44 -12.13
C ASP A 131 -17.27 5.68 -12.40
N GLY A 132 -17.80 4.99 -13.41
CA GLY A 132 -19.22 5.09 -13.75
C GLY A 132 -20.14 4.58 -12.65
N LEU A 133 -19.71 3.57 -11.90
CA LEU A 133 -20.49 3.01 -10.79
C LEU A 133 -20.56 4.00 -9.62
N VAL A 134 -19.46 4.67 -9.28
CA VAL A 134 -19.44 5.72 -8.25
C VAL A 134 -20.28 6.93 -8.70
N ALA A 135 -20.13 7.36 -9.95
CA ALA A 135 -20.84 8.54 -10.47
C ALA A 135 -22.37 8.37 -10.51
N GLU A 136 -22.86 7.13 -10.68
CA GLU A 136 -24.28 6.81 -10.75
C GLU A 136 -24.88 6.36 -9.40
N ASP A 137 -24.04 6.08 -8.39
CA ASP A 137 -24.51 5.59 -7.09
C ASP A 137 -25.09 6.73 -6.23
N PRO A 138 -26.33 6.59 -5.72
CA PRO A 138 -26.93 7.63 -4.90
C PRO A 138 -26.35 7.73 -3.49
N ASP A 139 -25.61 6.72 -3.03
CA ASP A 139 -25.21 6.55 -1.65
C ASP A 139 -23.70 6.79 -1.42
N ILE A 140 -22.92 6.90 -2.50
CA ILE A 140 -21.45 7.09 -2.47
C ILE A 140 -21.08 8.10 -3.56
N ASN A 141 -20.19 9.03 -3.23
CA ASN A 141 -19.60 9.94 -4.20
C ASN A 141 -18.07 10.04 -3.98
N GLU A 142 -17.37 10.62 -4.93
CA GLU A 142 -15.90 10.77 -4.90
C GLU A 142 -15.37 11.45 -3.63
N ASN A 143 -16.12 12.43 -3.09
CA ASN A 143 -15.70 13.17 -1.90
C ASN A 143 -15.82 12.35 -0.61
N ASP A 144 -16.57 11.24 -0.64
CA ASP A 144 -16.68 10.30 0.47
C ASP A 144 -15.48 9.32 0.54
N ILE A 145 -14.62 9.31 -0.48
CA ILE A 145 -13.47 8.39 -0.60
C ILE A 145 -12.18 9.16 -0.32
N LEU A 146 -11.56 8.95 0.84
CA LEU A 146 -10.42 9.72 1.31
C LEU A 146 -9.18 9.60 0.41
N ILE A 147 -9.00 8.48 -0.26
CA ILE A 147 -7.84 8.15 -1.10
C ILE A 147 -8.18 8.20 -2.60
N TRP A 148 -9.16 9.04 -2.99
CA TRP A 148 -9.67 9.10 -4.36
C TRP A 148 -8.57 9.32 -5.40
N ASN A 149 -7.65 10.26 -5.15
CA ASN A 149 -6.56 10.58 -6.07
C ASN A 149 -5.62 9.38 -6.26
N ALA A 150 -5.21 8.73 -5.18
CA ALA A 150 -4.32 7.57 -5.23
C ALA A 150 -4.97 6.37 -5.97
N LEU A 151 -6.29 6.15 -5.80
CA LEU A 151 -7.00 5.09 -6.51
C LEU A 151 -7.06 5.33 -8.04
N HIS A 152 -6.85 6.58 -8.50
CA HIS A 152 -6.84 6.96 -9.91
C HIS A 152 -5.44 7.00 -10.53
N GLU A 153 -4.41 6.55 -9.83
CA GLU A 153 -3.03 6.50 -10.30
C GLU A 153 -2.90 5.86 -11.70
N TYR A 154 -3.72 4.86 -12.02
CA TYR A 154 -3.68 4.14 -13.30
C TYR A 154 -4.75 4.61 -14.30
N ASN A 155 -5.11 5.91 -14.29
CA ASN A 155 -6.09 6.52 -15.19
C ASN A 155 -7.49 5.89 -15.12
N GLY A 156 -7.93 5.50 -13.94
CA GLY A 156 -9.26 4.96 -13.68
C GLY A 156 -9.37 4.25 -12.34
N LEU A 157 -10.59 4.11 -11.85
CA LEU A 157 -10.89 3.44 -10.59
C LEU A 157 -11.00 1.92 -10.80
N TYR A 158 -9.89 1.20 -10.66
CA TYR A 158 -9.84 -0.27 -10.83
C TYR A 158 -9.84 -1.04 -9.53
N LEU A 159 -9.47 -0.38 -8.44
CA LEU A 159 -9.36 -0.98 -7.11
C LEU A 159 -10.22 -0.22 -6.11
N MET A 160 -10.72 -0.96 -5.12
CA MET A 160 -11.34 -0.39 -3.92
C MET A 160 -10.82 -1.16 -2.70
N SER A 161 -10.64 -0.45 -1.59
CA SER A 161 -10.25 -1.05 -0.31
C SER A 161 -11.08 -0.42 0.80
N PRO A 162 -11.58 -1.21 1.77
CA PRO A 162 -12.33 -0.67 2.91
C PRO A 162 -11.48 0.20 3.83
N THR A 163 -10.18 -0.12 3.94
CA THR A 163 -9.21 0.61 4.77
C THR A 163 -7.88 0.77 4.05
N PHE A 164 -7.06 1.70 4.53
CA PHE A 164 -5.74 2.00 3.98
C PHE A 164 -4.75 2.43 5.07
N TRP A 165 -3.48 2.44 4.73
CA TRP A 165 -2.39 3.06 5.49
C TRP A 165 -1.74 4.14 4.65
N THR A 166 -1.14 5.15 5.32
CA THR A 166 -0.24 6.10 4.67
C THR A 166 1.21 5.75 4.99
N GLU A 167 2.07 5.74 3.99
CA GLU A 167 3.52 5.56 4.13
C GLU A 167 4.23 6.86 3.80
N THR A 168 4.90 7.44 4.78
CA THR A 168 5.45 8.80 4.71
C THR A 168 6.78 8.91 5.46
N LEU A 169 7.41 10.06 5.42
CA LEU A 169 8.53 10.41 6.29
C LEU A 169 8.06 11.39 7.36
N ALA A 170 8.43 11.11 8.60
CA ALA A 170 8.22 11.99 9.74
C ALA A 170 9.52 12.65 10.16
N CYS A 171 9.46 13.93 10.52
CA CYS A 171 10.61 14.71 10.99
C CYS A 171 10.20 15.72 12.07
N SER A 172 11.18 16.35 12.71
CA SER A 172 10.91 17.51 13.57
C SER A 172 10.38 18.68 12.74
N SER A 173 9.25 19.25 13.15
CA SER A 173 8.65 20.42 12.49
C SER A 173 9.62 21.59 12.36
N GLU A 174 10.51 21.78 13.34
CA GLU A 174 11.52 22.84 13.31
C GLU A 174 12.51 22.67 12.14
N THR A 175 12.85 21.42 11.79
CA THR A 175 13.80 21.13 10.72
C THR A 175 13.28 21.50 9.35
N MET A 176 11.97 21.25 9.09
CA MET A 176 11.38 21.39 7.75
C MET A 176 10.68 22.72 7.48
N GLN A 177 10.52 23.61 8.47
CA GLN A 177 9.85 24.91 8.31
C GLN A 177 10.40 25.81 7.20
N LYS A 178 11.65 25.58 6.77
CA LYS A 178 12.33 26.40 5.75
C LYS A 178 12.18 25.89 4.31
N TYR A 179 11.56 24.74 4.12
CA TYR A 179 11.41 24.14 2.80
C TYR A 179 9.93 24.21 2.36
N GLU A 180 9.66 24.92 1.26
CA GLU A 180 8.39 24.89 0.54
C GLU A 180 8.51 23.85 -0.57
N GLY A 181 7.79 22.74 -0.42
CA GLY A 181 7.94 21.57 -1.27
C GLY A 181 9.18 20.75 -0.88
N TRP A 182 9.08 19.48 -0.99
CA TRP A 182 10.12 18.54 -0.57
C TRP A 182 10.70 17.85 -1.80
N THR A 183 11.83 18.36 -2.28
CA THR A 183 12.47 17.82 -3.49
C THR A 183 13.69 16.96 -3.17
N ILE A 184 14.10 16.14 -4.16
CA ILE A 184 15.38 15.40 -4.09
C ILE A 184 16.56 16.35 -3.90
N ASN A 185 16.51 17.57 -4.48
CA ASN A 185 17.56 18.56 -4.30
C ASN A 185 17.60 19.07 -2.86
N ASP A 186 16.43 19.31 -2.23
CA ASP A 186 16.38 19.71 -0.81
C ASP A 186 16.97 18.61 0.08
N TYR A 187 16.65 17.35 -0.21
CA TYR A 187 17.25 16.19 0.46
C TYR A 187 18.78 16.24 0.40
N LEU A 188 19.36 16.40 -0.79
CA LEU A 188 20.81 16.43 -1.00
C LEU A 188 21.48 17.68 -0.37
N GLU A 189 20.79 18.82 -0.34
CA GLU A 189 21.31 20.04 0.32
C GLU A 189 21.38 19.86 1.84
N ILE A 190 20.34 19.30 2.45
CA ILE A 190 20.34 19.02 3.89
C ILE A 190 21.45 18.02 4.19
N GLU A 191 21.52 16.91 3.44
CA GLU A 191 22.51 15.86 3.66
C GLU A 191 23.95 16.39 3.64
N LYS A 192 24.28 17.26 2.68
CA LYS A 192 25.59 17.92 2.61
C LYS A 192 25.91 18.81 3.81
N SER A 193 24.90 19.27 4.54
CA SER A 193 25.04 20.12 5.72
C SER A 193 25.13 19.33 7.03
N LEU A 194 24.96 18.01 7.01
CA LEU A 194 24.95 17.17 8.20
C LEU A 194 26.35 16.96 8.77
N ASP A 195 26.41 16.86 10.09
CA ASP A 195 27.60 16.43 10.80
C ASP A 195 27.84 14.92 10.61
N SER A 196 29.09 14.48 10.82
CA SER A 196 29.48 13.07 10.63
C SER A 196 28.73 12.03 11.50
N ASN A 197 27.98 12.47 12.50
CA ASN A 197 27.17 11.66 13.39
C ASN A 197 25.66 11.79 13.13
N GLN A 198 25.29 12.47 12.05
CA GLN A 198 23.92 12.67 11.61
C GLN A 198 23.67 11.97 10.27
N SER A 199 22.42 11.63 9.98
CA SER A 199 21.98 11.05 8.73
C SER A 199 20.59 11.57 8.36
N MET A 200 20.28 11.62 7.08
CA MET A 200 18.93 12.01 6.63
C MET A 200 17.90 10.97 7.07
N ILE A 201 18.08 9.74 6.64
CA ILE A 201 17.21 8.61 6.89
C ILE A 201 18.08 7.39 7.20
N TYR A 202 17.52 6.46 7.92
CA TYR A 202 18.21 5.23 8.29
C TYR A 202 18.49 4.33 7.08
N TYR A 203 19.68 3.75 7.01
CA TYR A 203 20.11 2.82 5.94
C TYR A 203 20.05 3.36 4.51
N MET A 204 20.17 4.65 4.28
CA MET A 204 20.25 5.17 2.92
C MET A 204 21.59 4.81 2.28
N ASN A 205 21.55 4.22 1.12
CA ASN A 205 22.66 3.97 0.21
C ASN A 205 22.13 4.12 -1.23
N PRO A 206 22.96 4.13 -2.28
CA PRO A 206 22.49 4.33 -3.65
C PRO A 206 21.39 3.36 -4.10
N GLU A 207 21.46 2.09 -3.72
CA GLU A 207 20.44 1.09 -4.07
C GLU A 207 19.13 1.35 -3.32
N ASN A 208 19.20 1.62 -2.01
CA ASN A 208 18.02 1.96 -1.22
C ASN A 208 17.39 3.29 -1.66
N PHE A 209 18.21 4.25 -2.11
CA PHE A 209 17.72 5.49 -2.69
C PHE A 209 16.90 5.23 -3.97
N LEU A 210 17.41 4.37 -4.87
CA LEU A 210 16.69 4.00 -6.09
C LEU A 210 15.40 3.23 -5.77
N VAL A 211 15.36 2.41 -4.74
CA VAL A 211 14.13 1.71 -4.33
C VAL A 211 13.13 2.67 -3.70
N SER A 212 13.56 3.48 -2.72
CA SER A 212 12.63 4.28 -1.91
C SER A 212 12.20 5.57 -2.58
N ILE A 213 13.10 6.26 -3.28
CA ILE A 213 12.85 7.54 -3.93
C ILE A 213 12.64 7.34 -5.43
N GLY A 214 13.50 6.57 -6.09
CA GLY A 214 13.37 6.25 -7.49
C GLY A 214 12.15 5.37 -7.81
N GLY A 215 11.72 4.52 -6.86
CA GLY A 215 10.51 3.69 -7.00
C GLY A 215 9.25 4.50 -7.27
N ARG A 216 9.15 5.71 -6.70
CA ARG A 216 8.03 6.62 -6.94
C ARG A 216 8.01 7.19 -8.35
N TYR A 217 9.17 7.30 -8.97
CA TYR A 217 9.27 7.71 -10.37
C TYR A 217 8.76 6.62 -11.34
N LEU A 218 8.76 5.34 -10.92
CA LEU A 218 8.31 4.24 -11.79
C LEU A 218 6.88 4.45 -12.29
N GLN A 219 6.00 4.94 -11.45
CA GLN A 219 4.60 5.15 -11.78
C GLN A 219 4.44 6.20 -12.89
N LYS A 220 5.28 7.25 -12.84
CA LYS A 220 5.34 8.29 -13.88
C LYS A 220 5.99 7.79 -15.18
N ALA A 221 6.96 6.89 -15.04
CA ALA A 221 7.76 6.37 -16.16
C ALA A 221 7.11 5.19 -16.90
N LEU A 222 6.06 4.56 -16.33
CA LEU A 222 5.42 3.37 -16.90
C LEU A 222 4.00 3.68 -17.34
N ASP A 223 3.65 3.31 -18.56
CA ASP A 223 2.27 3.22 -19.02
C ASP A 223 1.92 1.73 -19.21
N LEU A 224 1.12 1.20 -18.28
CA LEU A 224 0.73 -0.22 -18.26
C LEU A 224 -0.25 -0.54 -19.38
N VAL A 225 -1.06 0.44 -19.83
CA VAL A 225 -2.09 0.25 -20.85
C VAL A 225 -1.47 0.23 -22.24
N ASP A 226 -0.54 1.17 -22.50
CA ASP A 226 0.18 1.26 -23.78
C ASP A 226 1.46 0.42 -23.80
N ALA A 227 1.71 -0.38 -22.75
CA ALA A 227 2.91 -1.22 -22.60
C ALA A 227 4.21 -0.45 -22.89
N SER A 228 4.30 0.79 -22.44
CA SER A 228 5.42 1.69 -22.74
C SER A 228 6.11 2.22 -21.47
N CYS A 229 7.31 2.75 -21.63
CA CYS A 229 8.07 3.35 -20.55
C CYS A 229 8.95 4.51 -21.03
N ASP A 230 9.32 5.42 -20.13
CA ASP A 230 10.19 6.56 -20.38
C ASP A 230 11.26 6.73 -19.29
N PHE A 231 12.43 6.10 -19.49
CA PHE A 231 13.60 6.19 -18.62
C PHE A 231 14.79 6.92 -19.27
N ASP A 232 14.80 7.13 -20.59
CA ASP A 232 15.90 7.85 -21.29
C ASP A 232 15.61 9.35 -21.34
N ASN A 233 15.42 9.96 -20.16
CA ASN A 233 15.13 11.37 -20.01
C ASN A 233 15.98 12.03 -18.90
N GLU A 234 16.02 13.36 -18.88
CA GLU A 234 16.85 14.13 -17.93
C GLU A 234 16.42 13.95 -16.46
N GLU A 235 15.13 13.73 -16.21
CA GLU A 235 14.57 13.57 -14.88
C GLU A 235 15.08 12.26 -14.25
N PHE A 236 14.99 11.14 -14.96
CA PHE A 236 15.49 9.86 -14.45
C PHE A 236 17.03 9.84 -14.35
N ILE A 237 17.74 10.46 -15.30
CA ILE A 237 19.20 10.63 -15.22
C ILE A 237 19.57 11.38 -13.94
N SER A 238 18.83 12.44 -13.58
CA SER A 238 19.04 13.19 -12.34
C SER A 238 18.82 12.33 -11.09
N ILE A 239 17.83 11.42 -11.11
CA ILE A 239 17.59 10.48 -10.01
C ILE A 239 18.79 9.52 -9.84
N LEU A 240 19.30 8.97 -10.93
CA LEU A 240 20.51 8.12 -10.90
C LEU A 240 21.71 8.87 -10.32
N GLU A 241 21.95 10.11 -10.77
CA GLU A 241 23.05 10.95 -10.28
C GLU A 241 22.87 11.31 -8.79
N SER A 242 21.63 11.52 -8.34
CA SER A 242 21.30 11.80 -6.96
C SER A 242 21.55 10.59 -6.06
N ALA A 243 21.26 9.39 -6.55
CA ALA A 243 21.47 8.16 -5.79
C ALA A 243 22.94 7.96 -5.38
N VAL A 244 23.90 8.31 -6.24
CA VAL A 244 25.33 8.19 -5.89
C VAL A 244 25.85 9.39 -5.08
N GLN A 245 25.11 10.49 -5.03
CA GLN A 245 25.39 11.62 -4.16
C GLN A 245 24.84 11.43 -2.75
N ALA A 246 23.75 10.68 -2.62
CA ALA A 246 23.19 10.31 -1.33
C ALA A 246 24.22 9.48 -0.56
N GLY A 247 24.59 9.95 0.63
CA GLY A 247 25.67 9.35 1.41
C GLY A 247 25.39 7.91 1.79
N CYS A 248 26.40 7.08 1.71
CA CYS A 248 26.41 5.77 2.35
C CYS A 248 26.60 5.95 3.85
N TYR A 249 25.53 6.00 4.62
CA TYR A 249 25.61 6.13 6.06
C TYR A 249 25.42 4.76 6.72
N GLU A 250 26.52 4.17 7.19
CA GLU A 250 26.48 3.13 8.22
C GLU A 250 26.28 3.83 9.60
N ALA A 251 25.09 4.37 9.82
CA ALA A 251 24.73 4.74 11.17
C ALA A 251 24.84 3.49 12.04
N THR A 252 25.57 3.60 13.14
CA THR A 252 25.65 2.51 14.11
C THR A 252 24.23 2.14 14.52
N TYR A 253 23.80 0.97 14.06
CA TYR A 253 22.52 0.39 14.43
C TYR A 253 22.49 0.22 15.95
N ASP A 254 21.66 1.00 16.62
CA ASP A 254 21.30 0.76 18.00
C ASP A 254 19.87 0.19 18.01
N PRO A 255 19.71 -1.12 18.23
CA PRO A 255 18.38 -1.74 18.26
C PRO A 255 17.52 -1.26 19.43
N ASN A 256 18.12 -0.58 20.41
CA ASN A 256 17.40 -0.09 21.57
C ASN A 256 16.87 1.34 21.37
N GLU A 257 17.09 1.98 20.21
CA GLU A 257 16.70 3.34 19.93
C GLU A 257 15.77 3.40 18.72
N THR A 258 14.54 3.89 18.93
CA THR A 258 13.54 4.05 17.88
C THR A 258 13.89 5.18 16.90
N GLY A 259 13.21 5.23 15.73
CA GLY A 259 13.33 6.32 14.76
C GLY A 259 12.98 7.67 15.41
N GLN A 260 11.92 7.72 16.19
CA GLN A 260 11.46 8.87 16.97
C GLN A 260 12.56 9.38 17.90
N GLN A 261 13.17 8.51 18.70
CA GLN A 261 14.25 8.86 19.63
C GLN A 261 15.48 9.38 18.89
N LYS A 262 15.81 8.83 17.72
CA LYS A 262 16.94 9.28 16.90
C LYS A 262 16.70 10.68 16.33
N VAL A 263 15.47 10.99 15.87
CA VAL A 263 15.11 12.33 15.40
C VAL A 263 15.19 13.34 16.54
N ILE A 264 14.63 13.05 17.70
CA ILE A 264 14.67 13.94 18.87
C ILE A 264 16.11 14.22 19.34
N ARG A 265 17.01 13.24 19.22
CA ARG A 265 18.43 13.40 19.57
C ARG A 265 19.26 14.01 18.44
N GLY A 266 18.63 14.38 17.32
CA GLY A 266 19.30 14.96 16.15
C GLY A 266 20.26 14.01 15.43
N LYS A 267 20.11 12.69 15.60
CA LYS A 267 20.89 11.68 14.88
C LYS A 267 20.31 11.40 13.48
N LEU A 268 18.99 11.47 13.35
CA LEU A 268 18.27 11.43 12.09
C LEU A 268 17.53 12.73 11.85
N ILE A 269 17.40 13.12 10.60
CA ILE A 269 16.54 14.23 10.19
C ILE A 269 15.10 13.74 10.06
N CYS A 270 14.91 12.58 9.41
CA CYS A 270 13.61 11.95 9.20
C CYS A 270 13.66 10.47 9.55
N PHE A 271 12.50 9.89 9.82
CA PHE A 271 12.32 8.44 9.86
C PHE A 271 11.09 8.03 9.05
N PHE A 272 11.09 6.80 8.56
CA PHE A 272 9.94 6.21 7.89
C PHE A 272 8.80 6.01 8.90
N SER A 273 7.61 6.49 8.57
CA SER A 273 6.40 6.35 9.37
C SER A 273 5.29 5.76 8.53
N GLY A 274 4.79 4.60 8.95
CA GLY A 274 3.57 4.00 8.42
C GLY A 274 2.43 4.33 9.37
N LEU A 275 1.52 5.20 8.93
CA LEU A 275 0.38 5.63 9.73
C LEU A 275 -0.84 4.78 9.36
N MET A 276 -1.19 3.87 10.21
CA MET A 276 -2.39 3.04 10.06
C MET A 276 -3.64 3.83 10.45
N THR A 277 -3.54 4.63 11.51
CA THR A 277 -4.64 5.48 12.00
C THR A 277 -4.06 6.74 12.66
N GLY A 278 -4.91 7.64 13.13
CA GLY A 278 -4.49 8.78 13.96
C GLY A 278 -3.82 8.37 15.28
N GLN A 279 -3.96 7.13 15.73
CA GLN A 279 -3.28 6.65 16.93
C GLN A 279 -1.77 6.55 16.75
N ASP A 280 -1.27 6.32 15.53
CA ASP A 280 0.17 6.32 15.23
C ASP A 280 0.74 7.74 15.37
N VAL A 281 -0.02 8.75 14.93
CA VAL A 281 0.33 10.16 15.15
C VAL A 281 0.36 10.50 16.64
N ALA A 282 -0.62 10.04 17.41
CA ALA A 282 -0.66 10.21 18.86
C ALA A 282 0.53 9.52 19.53
N PHE A 283 0.89 8.33 19.10
CA PHE A 283 2.06 7.60 19.57
C PHE A 283 3.36 8.39 19.29
N ASP A 284 3.56 8.84 18.05
CA ASP A 284 4.73 9.60 17.64
C ASP A 284 4.85 10.89 18.45
N ARG A 285 3.75 11.60 18.68
CA ARG A 285 3.69 12.81 19.50
C ARG A 285 4.11 12.55 20.95
N GLU A 286 3.62 11.49 21.56
CA GLU A 286 3.97 11.14 22.94
C GLU A 286 5.43 10.68 23.10
N GLU A 287 5.93 9.85 22.18
CA GLU A 287 7.32 9.38 22.19
C GLU A 287 8.32 10.51 21.92
N CYS A 288 7.94 11.49 21.09
CA CYS A 288 8.78 12.64 20.76
C CYS A 288 8.60 13.82 21.74
N GLY A 289 7.53 13.86 22.53
CA GLY A 289 7.18 15.01 23.36
C GLY A 289 6.81 16.26 22.56
N GLN A 290 6.57 16.12 21.25
CA GLN A 290 6.17 17.18 20.33
C GLN A 290 5.45 16.60 19.12
N THR A 291 4.62 17.41 18.46
CA THR A 291 4.04 17.07 17.16
C THR A 291 5.13 17.05 16.10
N LEU A 292 5.12 16.01 15.24
CA LEU A 292 6.01 15.87 14.11
C LEU A 292 5.38 16.46 12.83
N SER A 293 6.20 16.72 11.83
CA SER A 293 5.78 17.00 10.46
C SER A 293 5.90 15.72 9.64
N TYR A 294 4.84 15.37 8.92
CA TYR A 294 4.79 14.25 7.99
C TYR A 294 4.89 14.83 6.59
N ILE A 295 6.00 14.57 5.90
CA ILE A 295 6.44 15.36 4.73
C ILE A 295 6.48 14.57 3.44
N GLY A 296 6.15 13.30 3.47
CA GLY A 296 6.34 12.40 2.33
C GLY A 296 7.80 12.11 2.02
N TRP A 297 8.05 11.33 1.01
CA TRP A 297 9.37 11.12 0.43
C TRP A 297 9.72 12.28 -0.50
N PRO A 298 11.00 12.65 -0.66
CA PRO A 298 11.38 13.68 -1.61
C PRO A 298 11.08 13.22 -3.03
N THR A 299 10.51 14.12 -3.84
CA THR A 299 10.20 13.89 -5.24
C THR A 299 11.03 14.80 -6.14
N VAL A 300 10.97 14.64 -7.45
CA VAL A 300 11.72 15.49 -8.38
C VAL A 300 11.12 16.90 -8.43
N ASP A 301 9.79 17.00 -8.41
CA ASP A 301 9.02 18.23 -8.62
C ASP A 301 8.44 18.84 -7.32
N GLY A 302 8.69 18.23 -6.16
CA GLY A 302 8.14 18.66 -4.87
C GLY A 302 6.67 18.30 -4.65
N SER A 303 6.13 17.38 -5.45
CA SER A 303 4.80 16.79 -5.21
C SER A 303 4.78 15.98 -3.91
N ASN A 304 3.59 15.63 -3.45
CA ASN A 304 3.44 14.83 -2.23
C ASN A 304 4.01 13.43 -2.44
N GLY A 305 5.03 13.07 -1.66
CA GLY A 305 5.69 11.76 -1.70
C GLY A 305 5.12 10.76 -0.68
N THR A 306 3.90 10.95 -0.21
CA THR A 306 3.20 9.98 0.64
C THR A 306 2.54 8.93 -0.23
N ASP A 307 2.72 7.65 0.09
CA ASP A 307 2.10 6.54 -0.61
C ASP A 307 0.92 5.99 0.19
N ILE A 308 -0.05 5.43 -0.51
CA ILE A 308 -1.20 4.73 0.06
C ILE A 308 -1.02 3.23 -0.11
N ARG A 309 -1.08 2.52 1.00
CA ARG A 309 -1.15 1.06 1.05
C ARG A 309 -2.59 0.62 1.26
N LEU A 310 -3.14 -0.10 0.30
CA LEU A 310 -4.45 -0.72 0.42
C LEU A 310 -4.34 -2.00 1.26
N THR A 311 -5.27 -2.21 2.19
CA THR A 311 -5.23 -3.38 3.10
C THR A 311 -5.95 -4.60 2.54
N GLN A 312 -7.16 -4.42 2.04
CA GLN A 312 -8.04 -5.46 1.49
C GLN A 312 -8.53 -5.05 0.10
N ALA A 313 -7.56 -4.76 -0.79
CA ALA A 313 -7.90 -4.31 -2.13
C ALA A 313 -8.69 -5.36 -2.90
N VAL A 314 -9.78 -4.94 -3.52
CA VAL A 314 -10.58 -5.74 -4.44
C VAL A 314 -10.76 -5.01 -5.77
N GLY A 315 -10.89 -5.79 -6.85
CA GLY A 315 -11.24 -5.28 -8.18
C GLY A 315 -12.32 -6.13 -8.82
N ILE A 316 -13.17 -5.55 -9.63
CA ILE A 316 -14.22 -6.26 -10.37
C ILE A 316 -13.62 -6.79 -11.67
N ASN A 317 -13.80 -8.08 -11.94
CA ASN A 317 -13.38 -8.68 -13.20
C ASN A 317 -14.23 -8.13 -14.35
N LYS A 318 -13.59 -7.59 -15.37
CA LYS A 318 -14.28 -7.03 -16.55
C LYS A 318 -15.15 -8.03 -17.30
N ALA A 319 -14.84 -9.34 -17.19
CA ALA A 319 -15.59 -10.40 -17.83
C ALA A 319 -16.86 -10.84 -17.06
N THR A 320 -17.07 -10.34 -15.83
CA THR A 320 -18.26 -10.68 -15.05
C THR A 320 -19.54 -10.27 -15.77
N LYS A 321 -20.60 -11.05 -15.57
CA LYS A 321 -21.96 -10.76 -16.07
C LYS A 321 -22.83 -10.08 -15.01
N ASN A 322 -22.31 -9.90 -13.79
CA ASN A 322 -23.05 -9.44 -12.62
C ASN A 322 -22.44 -8.16 -12.02
N ILE A 323 -22.13 -7.16 -12.86
CA ILE A 323 -21.49 -5.91 -12.43
C ILE A 323 -22.25 -5.26 -11.25
N GLU A 324 -23.59 -5.20 -11.34
CA GLU A 324 -24.44 -4.64 -10.27
C GLU A 324 -24.22 -5.36 -8.92
N GLY A 325 -24.18 -6.68 -8.93
CA GLY A 325 -23.96 -7.47 -7.71
C GLY A 325 -22.53 -7.33 -7.17
N CYS A 326 -21.54 -7.26 -8.06
CA CYS A 326 -20.15 -7.00 -7.66
C CYS A 326 -20.01 -5.63 -7.00
N TRP A 327 -20.63 -4.59 -7.59
CA TRP A 327 -20.63 -3.25 -7.01
C TRP A 327 -21.34 -3.19 -5.65
N GLU A 328 -22.44 -3.91 -5.50
CA GLU A 328 -23.15 -4.02 -4.21
C GLU A 328 -22.23 -4.58 -3.12
N PHE A 329 -21.42 -5.60 -3.43
CA PHE A 329 -20.45 -6.14 -2.48
C PHE A 329 -19.28 -5.19 -2.21
N VAL A 330 -18.71 -4.56 -3.26
CA VAL A 330 -17.63 -3.56 -3.10
C VAL A 330 -18.10 -2.40 -2.23
N LYS A 331 -19.31 -1.90 -2.49
CA LYS A 331 -19.95 -0.86 -1.68
C LYS A 331 -20.17 -1.31 -0.23
N TYR A 332 -20.58 -2.56 -0.03
CA TYR A 332 -20.72 -3.15 1.30
C TYR A 332 -19.40 -3.15 2.06
N LEU A 333 -18.31 -3.60 1.43
CA LEU A 333 -16.97 -3.58 2.02
C LEU A 333 -16.56 -2.17 2.44
N LEU A 334 -16.79 -1.18 1.57
CA LEU A 334 -16.42 0.20 1.81
C LEU A 334 -17.17 0.81 3.01
N LYS A 335 -18.46 0.48 3.16
CA LYS A 335 -19.32 1.01 4.25
C LYS A 335 -19.27 0.20 5.55
N ASN A 336 -18.74 -1.02 5.51
CA ASN A 336 -18.68 -1.92 6.66
C ASN A 336 -17.26 -2.52 6.79
N PRO A 337 -16.22 -1.68 6.96
CA PRO A 337 -14.88 -2.17 7.21
C PRO A 337 -14.86 -2.90 8.56
N ILE A 338 -14.09 -3.99 8.62
CA ILE A 338 -13.84 -4.63 9.91
C ILE A 338 -12.75 -3.82 10.63
N LEU A 339 -13.17 -2.93 11.49
CA LEU A 339 -12.29 -2.15 12.35
C LEU A 339 -12.09 -2.92 13.66
N ILE A 340 -11.05 -3.74 13.75
CA ILE A 340 -10.80 -4.58 14.94
C ILE A 340 -9.88 -3.85 15.93
N ASP A 341 -8.91 -3.10 15.40
CA ASP A 341 -7.91 -2.32 16.14
C ASP A 341 -7.11 -1.44 15.17
N ASN A 342 -6.01 -0.86 15.63
CA ASN A 342 -5.07 -0.08 14.79
C ASN A 342 -4.52 -0.86 13.60
N ALA A 343 -4.53 -2.19 13.61
CA ALA A 343 -3.99 -3.01 12.55
C ALA A 343 -4.89 -3.05 11.30
N SER A 344 -6.15 -2.61 11.43
CA SER A 344 -7.11 -2.60 10.31
C SER A 344 -6.86 -1.46 9.31
N GLY A 345 -6.20 -0.38 9.73
CA GLY A 345 -5.99 0.83 8.93
C GLY A 345 -7.13 1.84 9.03
N MET A 346 -6.90 3.02 8.45
CA MET A 346 -7.86 4.12 8.38
C MET A 346 -9.04 3.76 7.46
N PRO A 347 -10.29 4.05 7.81
CA PRO A 347 -11.43 3.85 6.91
C PRO A 347 -11.25 4.66 5.61
N THR A 348 -11.47 4.01 4.48
CA THR A 348 -11.49 4.70 3.17
C THR A 348 -12.72 5.59 3.01
N TYR A 349 -13.84 5.19 3.62
CA TYR A 349 -15.12 5.92 3.56
C TYR A 349 -15.17 7.00 4.65
N ALA A 350 -15.04 8.25 4.26
CA ALA A 350 -14.94 9.41 5.14
C ALA A 350 -16.01 9.51 6.24
N PRO A 351 -17.28 9.15 6.01
CA PRO A 351 -18.30 9.19 7.06
C PRO A 351 -18.03 8.30 8.27
N LEU A 352 -17.14 7.31 8.18
CA LEU A 352 -16.79 6.40 9.27
C LEU A 352 -15.64 6.91 10.17
N VAL A 353 -14.97 8.00 9.81
CA VAL A 353 -13.80 8.50 10.54
C VAL A 353 -14.13 8.85 12.00
N SER A 354 -15.30 9.41 12.26
CA SER A 354 -15.70 9.75 13.64
C SER A 354 -15.96 8.50 14.49
N GLU A 355 -16.51 7.44 13.89
CA GLU A 355 -16.73 6.15 14.55
C GLU A 355 -15.38 5.47 14.85
N ASP A 356 -14.45 5.53 13.92
CA ASP A 356 -13.07 5.03 14.10
C ASP A 356 -12.38 5.76 15.26
N LEU A 357 -12.46 7.09 15.33
CA LEU A 357 -11.92 7.86 16.44
C LEU A 357 -12.52 7.47 17.79
N GLU A 358 -13.84 7.25 17.86
CA GLU A 358 -14.51 6.76 19.08
C GLU A 358 -14.00 5.38 19.49
N MET A 359 -13.82 4.48 18.52
CA MET A 359 -13.29 3.14 18.75
C MET A 359 -11.85 3.17 19.26
N LEU A 360 -10.95 3.96 18.63
CA LEU A 360 -9.56 4.11 19.04
C LEU A 360 -9.42 4.65 20.47
N ASN A 361 -10.37 5.45 20.93
CA ASN A 361 -10.40 5.99 22.29
C ASN A 361 -11.27 5.16 23.28
N SER A 362 -11.81 4.03 22.85
CA SER A 362 -12.61 3.17 23.72
C SER A 362 -11.74 2.47 24.77
N GLY A 363 -12.30 2.22 25.93
CA GLY A 363 -11.59 1.58 27.05
C GLY A 363 -10.53 2.49 27.69
N GLU A 364 -9.32 1.97 27.88
CA GLU A 364 -8.17 2.68 28.44
C GLU A 364 -7.02 2.67 27.41
N PRO A 365 -7.08 3.47 26.32
CA PRO A 365 -6.05 3.49 25.29
C PRO A 365 -4.72 3.95 25.87
N LYS A 366 -3.62 3.36 25.44
CA LYS A 366 -2.27 3.77 25.86
C LYS A 366 -1.97 5.21 25.47
N PHE A 367 -2.47 5.64 24.30
CA PHE A 367 -2.37 7.00 23.79
C PHE A 367 -3.77 7.50 23.43
N LYS A 368 -4.07 8.73 23.78
CA LYS A 368 -5.33 9.36 23.41
C LYS A 368 -5.18 9.97 22.01
N THR A 369 -5.94 9.46 21.06
CA THR A 369 -6.06 10.00 19.71
C THR A 369 -7.00 11.21 19.73
N THR A 370 -6.62 12.28 19.04
CA THR A 370 -7.41 13.50 18.89
C THR A 370 -7.95 13.64 17.46
N GLU A 371 -8.91 14.54 17.25
CA GLU A 371 -9.38 14.89 15.91
C GLU A 371 -8.24 15.43 15.04
N GLU A 372 -7.31 16.20 15.62
CA GLU A 372 -6.13 16.73 14.93
C GLU A 372 -5.19 15.60 14.45
N ASP A 373 -5.01 14.55 15.24
CA ASP A 373 -4.22 13.38 14.84
C ASP A 373 -4.87 12.66 13.64
N MET A 374 -6.21 12.54 13.62
CA MET A 374 -6.95 11.98 12.48
C MET A 374 -6.85 12.87 11.25
N GLU A 375 -6.97 14.21 11.42
CA GLU A 375 -6.87 15.17 10.32
C GLU A 375 -5.50 15.12 9.62
N ILE A 376 -4.42 14.87 10.35
CA ILE A 376 -3.08 14.68 9.75
C ILE A 376 -3.11 13.51 8.75
N VAL A 377 -3.60 12.35 9.15
CA VAL A 377 -3.68 11.17 8.27
C VAL A 377 -4.61 11.40 7.09
N ILE A 378 -5.78 12.04 7.33
CA ILE A 378 -6.76 12.37 6.28
C ILE A 378 -6.16 13.30 5.24
N ASN A 379 -5.43 14.33 5.65
CA ASN A 379 -4.84 15.30 4.73
C ASN A 379 -3.74 14.64 3.88
N LEU A 380 -2.86 13.84 4.50
CA LEU A 380 -1.86 13.06 3.78
C LEU A 380 -2.52 12.13 2.75
N ALA A 381 -3.59 11.45 3.14
CA ALA A 381 -4.32 10.54 2.26
C ALA A 381 -4.97 11.25 1.07
N LYS A 382 -5.62 12.40 1.29
CA LYS A 382 -6.27 13.19 0.24
C LYS A 382 -5.29 13.79 -0.76
N GLU A 383 -4.10 14.14 -0.29
CA GLU A 383 -3.04 14.73 -1.12
C GLU A 383 -2.19 13.67 -1.84
N SER A 384 -2.27 12.40 -1.43
CA SER A 384 -1.52 11.32 -2.07
C SER A 384 -2.12 10.96 -3.43
N GLU A 385 -1.23 10.80 -4.42
CA GLU A 385 -1.58 10.40 -5.79
C GLU A 385 -1.06 8.99 -6.12
N GLN A 386 -0.46 8.28 -5.14
CA GLN A 386 0.29 7.05 -5.38
C GLN A 386 -0.13 5.92 -4.45
N LEU A 387 -0.20 4.71 -5.01
CA LEU A 387 -0.32 3.46 -4.26
C LEU A 387 1.07 2.84 -4.06
N THR A 388 1.21 1.97 -3.08
CA THR A 388 2.49 1.27 -2.82
C THR A 388 2.82 0.17 -3.83
N TYR A 389 2.00 -0.04 -4.86
CA TYR A 389 2.26 -1.05 -5.87
C TYR A 389 3.33 -0.58 -6.86
N TYR A 390 4.29 -1.42 -7.15
CA TYR A 390 5.27 -1.22 -8.21
C TYR A 390 5.61 -2.56 -8.87
N ASP A 391 6.15 -2.49 -10.09
CA ASP A 391 6.59 -3.68 -10.81
C ASP A 391 7.97 -4.10 -10.32
N GLU A 392 8.04 -5.21 -9.57
CA GLU A 392 9.28 -5.72 -8.98
C GLU A 392 10.35 -6.05 -10.05
N GLU A 393 9.95 -6.53 -11.24
CA GLU A 393 10.90 -6.87 -12.27
C GLU A 393 11.49 -5.62 -12.93
N VAL A 394 10.69 -4.56 -13.11
CA VAL A 394 11.21 -3.26 -13.55
C VAL A 394 12.21 -2.72 -12.54
N MET A 395 11.90 -2.78 -11.24
CA MET A 395 12.85 -2.38 -10.20
C MET A 395 14.13 -3.23 -10.21
N ASN A 396 14.03 -4.54 -10.40
CA ASN A 396 15.17 -5.42 -10.54
C ASN A 396 16.04 -5.05 -11.75
N ILE A 397 15.44 -4.71 -12.89
CA ILE A 397 16.16 -4.22 -14.07
C ILE A 397 16.92 -2.94 -13.73
N ILE A 398 16.26 -1.97 -13.07
CA ILE A 398 16.89 -0.70 -12.67
C ILE A 398 18.10 -0.95 -11.77
N LEU A 399 17.95 -1.73 -10.69
CA LEU A 399 19.03 -2.02 -9.75
C LEU A 399 20.21 -2.74 -10.43
N ASN A 400 19.92 -3.73 -11.27
CA ASN A 400 20.96 -4.50 -11.96
C ASN A 400 21.76 -3.63 -12.93
N GLU A 401 21.08 -2.78 -13.75
CA GLU A 401 21.77 -1.90 -14.70
C GLU A 401 22.48 -0.74 -14.01
N SER A 402 21.97 -0.26 -12.87
CA SER A 402 22.55 0.82 -12.08
C SER A 402 23.84 0.40 -11.35
N SER A 403 24.05 -0.90 -11.11
CA SER A 403 25.22 -1.39 -10.38
C SER A 403 26.57 -0.93 -10.96
N ALA A 404 26.72 -0.96 -12.28
CA ALA A 404 27.95 -0.49 -12.96
C ALA A 404 28.13 1.05 -12.85
N PHE A 405 27.03 1.80 -12.85
CA PHE A 405 27.04 3.23 -12.64
C PHE A 405 27.42 3.60 -11.20
N ILE A 406 26.83 2.95 -10.23
CA ILE A 406 27.15 3.13 -8.78
C ILE A 406 28.64 2.86 -8.53
N GLN A 407 29.25 1.91 -9.23
CA GLN A 407 30.68 1.61 -9.17
C GLN A 407 31.56 2.58 -9.99
N GLY A 408 31.00 3.57 -10.70
CA GLY A 408 31.72 4.53 -11.52
C GLY A 408 32.22 3.98 -12.88
N ASN A 409 31.68 2.84 -13.35
CA ASN A 409 32.11 2.17 -14.57
C ASN A 409 31.33 2.63 -15.84
N THR A 410 30.19 3.29 -15.67
CA THR A 410 29.39 3.84 -16.76
C THR A 410 28.83 5.22 -16.37
N SER A 411 28.28 5.96 -17.32
CA SER A 411 27.57 7.23 -17.06
C SER A 411 26.09 6.99 -16.74
N ALA A 412 25.46 7.94 -16.04
CA ALA A 412 24.03 7.91 -15.76
C ALA A 412 23.20 7.85 -17.06
N SER A 413 23.56 8.65 -18.07
CA SER A 413 22.87 8.65 -19.38
C SER A 413 22.98 7.31 -20.10
N GLU A 414 24.13 6.61 -20.07
CA GLU A 414 24.26 5.29 -20.68
C GLU A 414 23.45 4.25 -19.91
N THR A 415 23.42 4.34 -18.59
CA THR A 415 22.62 3.48 -17.71
C THR A 415 21.12 3.67 -17.97
N ALA A 416 20.65 4.91 -18.05
CA ALA A 416 19.25 5.23 -18.38
C ALA A 416 18.81 4.61 -19.72
N LYS A 417 19.64 4.69 -20.76
CA LYS A 417 19.38 4.05 -22.08
C LYS A 417 19.29 2.53 -22.02
N ARG A 418 20.14 1.89 -21.21
CA ARG A 418 20.08 0.44 -21.00
C ARG A 418 18.81 0.04 -20.28
N ILE A 419 18.45 0.78 -19.22
CA ILE A 419 17.20 0.57 -18.48
C ILE A 419 16.02 0.74 -19.43
N GLN A 420 15.96 1.86 -20.17
CA GLN A 420 14.93 2.10 -21.20
C GLN A 420 14.76 0.91 -22.15
N SER A 421 15.85 0.41 -22.71
CA SER A 421 15.81 -0.67 -23.67
C SER A 421 15.31 -1.99 -23.07
N ARG A 422 15.74 -2.32 -21.84
CA ARG A 422 15.35 -3.57 -21.17
C ARG A 422 13.93 -3.51 -20.66
N VAL A 423 13.54 -2.38 -20.05
CA VAL A 423 12.17 -2.21 -19.55
C VAL A 423 11.19 -2.15 -20.73
N SER A 424 11.51 -1.48 -21.84
CA SER A 424 10.65 -1.50 -23.04
C SER A 424 10.40 -2.91 -23.59
N LEU A 425 11.42 -3.79 -23.54
CA LEU A 425 11.26 -5.17 -23.97
C LEU A 425 10.35 -5.93 -22.98
N TYR A 426 10.61 -5.79 -21.69
CA TYR A 426 9.82 -6.40 -20.63
C TYR A 426 8.34 -5.98 -20.69
N MET A 427 8.07 -4.67 -20.82
CA MET A 427 6.71 -4.13 -20.91
C MET A 427 5.93 -4.76 -22.07
N LYS A 428 6.55 -4.86 -23.26
CA LYS A 428 5.94 -5.52 -24.42
C LYS A 428 5.66 -7.01 -24.19
N GLU A 429 6.54 -7.71 -23.50
CA GLU A 429 6.36 -9.15 -23.22
C GLU A 429 5.29 -9.42 -22.15
N GLN A 430 5.04 -8.47 -21.24
CA GLN A 430 4.14 -8.68 -20.11
C GLN A 430 2.75 -8.04 -20.31
N TYR A 431 2.65 -6.96 -21.10
CA TYR A 431 1.44 -6.13 -21.19
C TYR A 431 0.87 -6.02 -22.62
N GLU A 432 1.59 -6.38 -23.70
CA GLU A 432 1.06 -6.59 -25.06
C GLU A 432 0.56 -8.04 -25.25
#